data_21f53387065fd64f936854e5b474abc0
#
_entry.id   21f53387065fd64f936854e5b474abc0
#
_cell.length_a   1.000
_cell.length_b   1.000
_cell.length_c   1.000
_cell.angle_alpha   90.00
_cell.angle_beta   90.00
_cell.angle_gamma   90.00
#
_symmetry.space_group_name_H-M   'P 1'
#
loop_
_entity.id
_entity.type
_entity.pdbx_description
1 polymer ?
#
loop_
_entity_poly.entity_id
_entity_poly.type
_entity_poly.pdbx_seq_one_letter_code
_entity_poly.pdbx_strand_id
1 'polypeptide(L)'
;MGIPSQPASNAIIYLTLGAFLVLGCYVAWRLRHQSKTEWLSSNRTQKGVPLAFNFIASALGSGILFTYPQIATIAGVQGLLVYALSSSLPLLVFGALGPIIRRKCPEGFVLTEWTRQRYGAIGGLFLSVCTLITMFLYMVAELSALQQIVTLLTGLNGLPVVIVECAVTTIYTSLGGFKVSFVTDNIQGVMVIGLIIMGVIAVGVETDIDRSLIDQSGYLESSLLGWQLIYILPVAILSNDFFLSGFWMRTFAARTDKDLWIGVSLASVGVLIILTLLGVGGMLAAWSGAYTIGDEETGSLAFFLLLERLPAWVVGVVLVMTISLSTAAFDSFQSAMISTGSNDFFRNKLNIWVIRACVVAIIFPVVVVALRSPDILQIFLISDLVSAAVVPCLVIGLSDKFYFYRGFDFVVGGLGGIFTIFLFGLVYYDGDVTLAGNLLLLEGGLYANDWSAFGAFVAAPFGGLLWAFAACALRIGFLWVKARVQGRRFDALDRPIPRDIDRPGAFDDHDGETVLEHSVETGSKGRFF
;
A
#
# COMPACT_ATOMS: atom_id res chain seq x y z
N MET A 1 13.89 17.45 -29.73
CA MET A 1 14.15 17.19 -28.32
C MET A 1 12.92 17.58 -27.53
N GLY A 2 12.24 16.58 -26.95
CA GLY A 2 10.93 16.74 -26.33
C GLY A 2 10.91 17.36 -24.94
N ILE A 3 12.03 17.78 -24.39
CA ILE A 3 12.06 18.40 -23.04
C ILE A 3 11.51 19.83 -23.13
N PRO A 4 10.48 20.18 -22.34
CA PRO A 4 9.99 21.56 -22.26
C PRO A 4 11.09 22.52 -21.77
N SER A 5 11.01 23.79 -22.15
CA SER A 5 11.95 24.78 -21.63
C SER A 5 11.87 24.88 -20.09
N GLN A 6 12.97 25.22 -19.43
CA GLN A 6 12.99 25.32 -17.96
C GLN A 6 11.90 26.26 -17.40
N PRO A 7 11.61 27.44 -17.99
CA PRO A 7 10.49 28.25 -17.54
C PRO A 7 9.13 27.57 -17.69
N ALA A 8 8.91 26.83 -18.80
CA ALA A 8 7.67 26.09 -19.03
C ALA A 8 7.52 24.94 -18.03
N SER A 9 8.58 24.17 -17.78
CA SER A 9 8.60 23.10 -16.79
C SER A 9 8.29 23.62 -15.39
N ASN A 10 8.94 24.70 -14.96
CA ASN A 10 8.65 25.34 -13.68
C ASN A 10 7.20 25.82 -13.59
N ALA A 11 6.68 26.43 -14.65
CA ALA A 11 5.29 26.89 -14.68
C ALA A 11 4.32 25.71 -14.55
N ILE A 12 4.51 24.62 -15.30
CA ILE A 12 3.67 23.41 -15.22
C ILE A 12 3.69 22.85 -13.79
N ILE A 13 4.87 22.65 -13.21
CA ILE A 13 5.05 22.04 -11.89
C ILE A 13 4.38 22.90 -10.81
N TYR A 14 4.78 24.16 -10.69
CA TYR A 14 4.35 24.98 -9.57
C TYR A 14 2.90 25.48 -9.71
N LEU A 15 2.37 25.65 -10.94
CA LEU A 15 0.95 25.94 -11.13
C LEU A 15 0.07 24.73 -10.77
N THR A 16 0.51 23.51 -11.10
CA THR A 16 -0.21 22.29 -10.72
C THR A 16 -0.23 22.12 -9.20
N LEU A 17 0.92 22.23 -8.52
CA LEU A 17 1.01 22.19 -7.06
C LEU A 17 0.19 23.31 -6.40
N GLY A 18 0.25 24.54 -6.97
CA GLY A 18 -0.55 25.67 -6.51
C GLY A 18 -2.06 25.44 -6.65
N ALA A 19 -2.49 24.82 -7.74
CA ALA A 19 -3.90 24.45 -7.94
C ALA A 19 -4.37 23.44 -6.89
N PHE A 20 -3.55 22.42 -6.57
CA PHE A 20 -3.86 21.48 -5.49
C PHE A 20 -3.87 22.12 -4.11
N LEU A 21 -2.96 23.07 -3.84
CA LEU A 21 -2.99 23.84 -2.59
C LEU A 21 -4.30 24.62 -2.44
N VAL A 22 -4.70 25.33 -3.48
CA VAL A 22 -5.95 26.11 -3.48
C VAL A 22 -7.15 25.19 -3.31
N LEU A 23 -7.21 24.08 -4.06
CA LEU A 23 -8.28 23.09 -3.97
C LEU A 23 -8.35 22.49 -2.57
N GLY A 24 -7.23 21.99 -2.04
CA GLY A 24 -7.15 21.35 -0.72
C GLY A 24 -7.52 22.32 0.41
N CYS A 25 -7.01 23.56 0.36
CA CYS A 25 -7.37 24.60 1.33
C CYS A 25 -8.84 25.01 1.23
N TYR A 26 -9.40 25.09 0.03
CA TYR A 26 -10.83 25.37 -0.18
C TYR A 26 -11.71 24.26 0.43
N VAL A 27 -11.37 23.00 0.17
CA VAL A 27 -12.08 21.84 0.75
C VAL A 27 -11.94 21.85 2.27
N ALA A 28 -10.73 22.07 2.81
CA ALA A 28 -10.49 22.18 4.26
C ALA A 28 -11.30 23.30 4.91
N TRP A 29 -11.39 24.47 4.24
CA TRP A 29 -12.22 25.57 4.71
C TRP A 29 -13.71 25.23 4.73
N ARG A 30 -14.21 24.54 3.70
CA ARG A 30 -15.59 24.04 3.66
C ARG A 30 -15.89 23.07 4.78
N LEU A 31 -14.92 22.22 5.12
CA LEU A 31 -15.03 21.17 6.17
C LEU A 31 -14.54 21.63 7.56
N ARG A 32 -14.32 22.93 7.79
CA ARG A 32 -13.72 23.46 9.03
C ARG A 32 -14.52 23.15 10.31
N HIS A 33 -15.80 22.81 10.20
CA HIS A 33 -16.69 22.48 11.32
C HIS A 33 -16.81 20.96 11.58
N GLN A 34 -15.99 20.14 10.91
CA GLN A 34 -15.99 18.69 11.11
C GLN A 34 -15.55 18.32 12.53
N SER A 35 -16.12 17.23 13.05
CA SER A 35 -15.71 16.64 14.32
C SER A 35 -14.30 16.01 14.20
N LYS A 36 -13.64 15.77 15.34
CA LYS A 36 -12.35 15.07 15.37
C LYS A 36 -12.43 13.68 14.73
N THR A 37 -13.52 12.97 14.95
CA THR A 37 -13.75 11.64 14.37
C THR A 37 -13.85 11.72 12.85
N GLU A 38 -14.57 12.70 12.31
CA GLU A 38 -14.68 12.93 10.87
C GLU A 38 -13.35 13.38 10.26
N TRP A 39 -12.52 14.11 11.02
CA TRP A 39 -11.18 14.52 10.61
C TRP A 39 -10.25 13.31 10.45
N LEU A 40 -10.38 12.30 11.34
CA LEU A 40 -9.57 11.08 11.32
C LEU A 40 -10.11 10.02 10.37
N SER A 41 -11.42 10.01 10.07
CA SER A 41 -12.06 8.99 9.23
C SER A 41 -13.32 9.51 8.54
N SER A 42 -13.73 8.89 7.45
CA SER A 42 -14.98 9.19 6.71
C SER A 42 -15.99 8.05 6.82
N ASN A 43 -16.12 7.44 8.01
CA ASN A 43 -16.83 6.19 8.22
C ASN A 43 -18.28 6.22 7.69
N ARG A 44 -18.66 5.19 6.90
CA ARG A 44 -20.02 4.91 6.38
C ARG A 44 -20.71 6.07 5.66
N THR A 45 -19.95 6.93 4.98
CA THR A 45 -20.52 8.12 4.30
C THR A 45 -20.53 8.01 2.78
N GLN A 46 -19.76 7.10 2.20
CA GLN A 46 -19.43 7.11 0.78
C GLN A 46 -20.26 6.15 -0.06
N LYS A 47 -20.71 6.62 -1.22
CA LYS A 47 -21.39 5.81 -2.26
C LYS A 47 -20.36 5.11 -3.14
N GLY A 48 -20.79 4.07 -3.87
CA GLY A 48 -19.90 3.19 -4.63
C GLY A 48 -19.03 3.89 -5.68
N VAL A 49 -19.59 4.78 -6.53
CA VAL A 49 -18.83 5.44 -7.60
C VAL A 49 -17.76 6.42 -7.07
N PRO A 50 -18.06 7.36 -6.16
CA PRO A 50 -17.02 8.18 -5.53
C PRO A 50 -15.97 7.34 -4.80
N LEU A 51 -16.38 6.24 -4.19
CA LEU A 51 -15.48 5.32 -3.53
C LEU A 51 -14.50 4.66 -4.52
N ALA A 52 -14.98 4.31 -5.75
CA ALA A 52 -14.12 3.77 -6.80
C ALA A 52 -13.01 4.75 -7.21
N PHE A 53 -13.35 6.02 -7.49
CA PHE A 53 -12.36 7.04 -7.81
C PHE A 53 -11.34 7.23 -6.67
N ASN A 54 -11.81 7.14 -5.44
CA ASN A 54 -10.95 7.26 -4.27
C ASN A 54 -9.99 6.07 -4.13
N PHE A 55 -10.46 4.85 -4.38
CA PHE A 55 -9.58 3.67 -4.44
C PHE A 55 -8.55 3.80 -5.57
N ILE A 56 -8.97 4.22 -6.77
CA ILE A 56 -8.08 4.44 -7.91
C ILE A 56 -7.01 5.48 -7.55
N ALA A 57 -7.40 6.66 -7.07
CA ALA A 57 -6.45 7.73 -6.73
C ALA A 57 -5.43 7.31 -5.66
N SER A 58 -5.83 6.48 -4.69
CA SER A 58 -4.93 6.03 -3.63
C SER A 58 -4.11 4.79 -3.97
N ALA A 59 -4.53 4.02 -4.98
CA ALA A 59 -3.78 2.87 -5.47
C ALA A 59 -2.71 3.26 -6.49
N LEU A 60 -2.83 4.45 -7.09
CA LEU A 60 -1.96 4.93 -8.15
C LEU A 60 -1.09 6.07 -7.64
N GLY A 61 0.18 5.81 -7.43
CA GLY A 61 1.19 6.82 -7.14
C GLY A 61 2.12 7.08 -8.32
N SER A 62 3.04 8.01 -8.20
CA SER A 62 4.02 8.31 -9.25
C SER A 62 5.01 7.17 -9.50
N GLY A 63 5.25 6.32 -8.49
CA GLY A 63 6.12 5.14 -8.58
C GLY A 63 5.71 4.14 -9.65
N ILE A 64 4.41 4.09 -10.04
CA ILE A 64 3.93 3.18 -11.11
C ILE A 64 4.54 3.50 -12.47
N LEU A 65 4.97 4.74 -12.70
CA LEU A 65 5.63 5.16 -13.94
C LEU A 65 7.04 4.57 -14.10
N PHE A 66 7.63 4.08 -12.99
CA PHE A 66 8.88 3.31 -12.99
C PHE A 66 8.60 1.81 -13.01
N THR A 67 7.87 1.33 -12.01
CA THR A 67 7.81 -0.10 -11.70
C THR A 67 7.11 -0.95 -12.75
N TYR A 68 6.04 -0.45 -13.38
CA TYR A 68 5.33 -1.22 -14.42
C TYR A 68 6.09 -1.29 -15.75
N PRO A 69 6.64 -0.17 -16.28
CA PRO A 69 7.55 -0.24 -17.41
C PRO A 69 8.80 -1.08 -17.13
N GLN A 70 9.37 -1.00 -15.92
CA GLN A 70 10.54 -1.78 -15.49
C GLN A 70 10.24 -3.28 -15.53
N ILE A 71 9.12 -3.74 -14.96
CA ILE A 71 8.74 -5.16 -15.02
C ILE A 71 8.53 -5.61 -16.47
N ALA A 72 7.99 -4.76 -17.33
CA ALA A 72 7.82 -5.08 -18.74
C ALA A 72 9.17 -5.24 -19.49
N THR A 73 10.24 -4.53 -19.07
CA THR A 73 11.57 -4.68 -19.67
C THR A 73 12.33 -5.91 -19.17
N ILE A 74 12.04 -6.42 -17.97
CA ILE A 74 12.75 -7.59 -17.40
C ILE A 74 11.98 -8.91 -17.55
N ALA A 75 10.65 -8.88 -17.59
CA ALA A 75 9.80 -10.08 -17.64
C ALA A 75 8.76 -10.06 -18.77
N GLY A 76 8.85 -9.09 -19.68
CA GLY A 76 7.99 -8.97 -20.86
C GLY A 76 6.50 -8.81 -20.55
N VAL A 77 5.67 -9.16 -21.53
CA VAL A 77 4.20 -9.14 -21.44
C VAL A 77 3.70 -10.00 -20.29
N GLN A 78 4.30 -11.16 -20.04
CA GLN A 78 3.91 -12.06 -18.97
C GLN A 78 4.06 -11.39 -17.61
N GLY A 79 5.21 -10.79 -17.32
CA GLY A 79 5.47 -10.07 -16.07
C GLY A 79 4.54 -8.87 -15.89
N LEU A 80 4.33 -8.07 -16.95
CA LEU A 80 3.44 -6.93 -16.93
C LEU A 80 2.00 -7.32 -16.59
N LEU A 81 1.43 -8.33 -17.27
CA LEU A 81 0.06 -8.75 -17.03
C LEU A 81 -0.12 -9.33 -15.62
N VAL A 82 0.85 -10.13 -15.16
CA VAL A 82 0.84 -10.66 -13.79
C VAL A 82 0.88 -9.53 -12.79
N TYR A 83 1.73 -8.50 -12.99
CA TYR A 83 1.82 -7.37 -12.08
C TYR A 83 0.52 -6.56 -12.04
N ALA A 84 -0.03 -6.21 -13.21
CA ALA A 84 -1.28 -5.47 -13.29
C ALA A 84 -2.46 -6.23 -12.64
N LEU A 85 -2.57 -7.55 -12.84
CA LEU A 85 -3.55 -8.40 -12.19
C LEU A 85 -3.33 -8.46 -10.67
N SER A 86 -2.08 -8.65 -10.23
CA SER A 86 -1.74 -8.75 -8.82
C SER A 86 -2.00 -7.46 -8.04
N SER A 87 -1.98 -6.31 -8.71
CA SER A 87 -2.28 -5.00 -8.09
C SER A 87 -3.77 -4.63 -8.15
N SER A 88 -4.50 -5.18 -9.09
CA SER A 88 -5.93 -4.86 -9.25
C SER A 88 -6.86 -5.80 -8.48
N LEU A 89 -6.57 -7.10 -8.45
CA LEU A 89 -7.42 -8.12 -7.82
C LEU A 89 -7.52 -8.00 -6.28
N PRO A 90 -6.50 -7.58 -5.54
CA PRO A 90 -6.59 -7.38 -4.09
C PRO A 90 -7.71 -6.42 -3.68
N LEU A 91 -8.06 -5.44 -4.52
CA LEU A 91 -9.21 -4.57 -4.25
C LEU A 91 -10.51 -5.35 -4.06
N LEU A 92 -10.71 -6.45 -4.79
CA LEU A 92 -11.87 -7.33 -4.61
C LEU A 92 -11.83 -8.08 -3.28
N VAL A 93 -10.63 -8.36 -2.75
CA VAL A 93 -10.47 -8.99 -1.42
C VAL A 93 -10.97 -8.05 -0.32
N PHE A 94 -10.77 -6.73 -0.44
CA PHE A 94 -11.39 -5.75 0.46
C PHE A 94 -12.92 -5.76 0.36
N GLY A 95 -13.48 -5.99 -0.83
CA GLY A 95 -14.91 -6.20 -1.02
C GLY A 95 -15.45 -7.42 -0.26
N ALA A 96 -14.69 -8.53 -0.26
CA ALA A 96 -15.07 -9.77 0.41
C ALA A 96 -14.85 -9.72 1.93
N LEU A 97 -13.69 -9.27 2.39
CA LEU A 97 -13.31 -9.25 3.81
C LEU A 97 -13.85 -8.02 4.55
N GLY A 98 -14.04 -6.90 3.86
CA GLY A 98 -14.53 -5.66 4.42
C GLY A 98 -15.82 -5.82 5.22
N PRO A 99 -16.89 -6.42 4.67
CA PRO A 99 -18.13 -6.68 5.40
C PRO A 99 -17.93 -7.54 6.65
N ILE A 100 -17.00 -8.51 6.60
CA ILE A 100 -16.71 -9.39 7.74
C ILE A 100 -16.04 -8.60 8.86
N ILE A 101 -15.01 -7.83 8.53
CA ILE A 101 -14.25 -7.03 9.51
C ILE A 101 -15.12 -5.91 10.07
N ARG A 102 -15.91 -5.22 9.23
CA ARG A 102 -16.85 -4.17 9.64
C ARG A 102 -17.91 -4.67 10.63
N ARG A 103 -18.37 -5.93 10.50
CA ARG A 103 -19.29 -6.55 11.47
C ARG A 103 -18.59 -6.95 12.75
N LYS A 104 -17.33 -7.40 12.69
CA LYS A 104 -16.55 -7.77 13.87
C LYS A 104 -16.02 -6.55 14.65
N CYS A 105 -15.85 -5.41 13.99
CA CYS A 105 -15.38 -4.15 14.59
C CYS A 105 -16.18 -2.97 14.02
N PRO A 106 -17.46 -2.79 14.43
CA PRO A 106 -18.36 -1.77 13.85
C PRO A 106 -17.89 -0.32 14.09
N GLU A 107 -17.21 -0.06 15.19
CA GLU A 107 -16.70 1.26 15.57
C GLU A 107 -15.31 1.56 15.00
N GLY A 108 -14.64 0.55 14.44
CA GLY A 108 -13.31 0.66 13.85
C GLY A 108 -13.34 1.39 12.52
N PHE A 109 -12.17 1.92 12.13
CA PHE A 109 -11.94 2.51 10.82
C PHE A 109 -10.61 2.06 10.18
N VAL A 110 -9.83 1.24 10.90
CA VAL A 110 -8.57 0.64 10.46
C VAL A 110 -8.48 -0.83 10.89
N LEU A 111 -7.69 -1.62 10.15
CA LEU A 111 -7.49 -3.04 10.43
C LEU A 111 -6.86 -3.29 11.80
N THR A 112 -5.94 -2.44 12.20
CA THR A 112 -5.19 -2.54 13.46
C THR A 112 -6.10 -2.53 14.69
N GLU A 113 -7.25 -1.86 14.62
CA GLU A 113 -8.22 -1.85 15.71
C GLU A 113 -8.91 -3.21 15.88
N TRP A 114 -9.35 -3.84 14.76
CA TRP A 114 -9.82 -5.22 14.80
C TRP A 114 -8.74 -6.18 15.33
N THR A 115 -7.50 -6.01 14.88
CA THR A 115 -6.36 -6.83 15.33
C THR A 115 -6.16 -6.71 16.83
N ARG A 116 -6.27 -5.51 17.37
CA ARG A 116 -6.18 -5.27 18.81
C ARG A 116 -7.31 -5.93 19.59
N GLN A 117 -8.53 -5.89 19.08
CA GLN A 117 -9.66 -6.58 19.70
C GLN A 117 -9.49 -8.10 19.66
N ARG A 118 -8.94 -8.63 18.56
CA ARG A 118 -8.77 -10.07 18.36
C ARG A 118 -7.55 -10.64 19.08
N TYR A 119 -6.41 -9.97 19.00
CA TYR A 119 -5.10 -10.46 19.44
C TYR A 119 -4.51 -9.75 20.67
N GLY A 120 -5.24 -8.79 21.21
CA GLY A 120 -4.77 -7.97 22.33
C GLY A 120 -3.89 -6.80 21.94
N ALA A 121 -3.50 -6.00 22.93
CA ALA A 121 -2.78 -4.75 22.73
C ALA A 121 -1.42 -4.95 22.02
N ILE A 122 -0.66 -5.99 22.38
CA ILE A 122 0.67 -6.26 21.83
C ILE A 122 0.56 -6.67 20.36
N GLY A 123 -0.38 -7.58 20.02
CA GLY A 123 -0.65 -7.97 18.64
C GLY A 123 -1.11 -6.77 17.78
N GLY A 124 -1.98 -5.91 18.32
CA GLY A 124 -2.37 -4.66 17.66
C GLY A 124 -1.20 -3.72 17.43
N LEU A 125 -0.35 -3.49 18.44
CA LEU A 125 0.83 -2.62 18.31
C LEU A 125 1.86 -3.19 17.33
N PHE A 126 2.07 -4.50 17.30
CA PHE A 126 2.94 -5.16 16.34
C PHE A 126 2.48 -4.87 14.90
N LEU A 127 1.19 -5.10 14.61
CA LEU A 127 0.65 -4.77 13.30
C LEU A 127 0.74 -3.27 13.00
N SER A 128 0.48 -2.40 13.98
CA SER A 128 0.58 -0.95 13.80
C SER A 128 1.98 -0.51 13.41
N VAL A 129 3.01 -1.07 14.02
CA VAL A 129 4.42 -0.79 13.67
C VAL A 129 4.71 -1.22 12.23
N CYS A 130 4.33 -2.45 11.84
CA CYS A 130 4.48 -2.93 10.46
C CYS A 130 3.77 -2.01 9.46
N THR A 131 2.52 -1.66 9.74
CA THR A 131 1.69 -0.76 8.91
C THR A 131 2.33 0.63 8.76
N LEU A 132 2.82 1.22 9.86
CA LEU A 132 3.44 2.56 9.82
C LEU A 132 4.78 2.54 9.06
N ILE A 133 5.59 1.49 9.21
CA ILE A 133 6.83 1.32 8.43
C ILE A 133 6.50 1.21 6.95
N THR A 134 5.51 0.39 6.57
CA THR A 134 5.07 0.26 5.17
C THR A 134 4.64 1.60 4.60
N MET A 135 3.74 2.33 5.28
CA MET A 135 3.29 3.64 4.79
C MET A 135 4.43 4.66 4.71
N PHE A 136 5.39 4.60 5.63
CA PHE A 136 6.61 5.42 5.57
C PHE A 136 7.43 5.10 4.32
N LEU A 137 7.68 3.82 4.03
CA LEU A 137 8.42 3.40 2.84
C LEU A 137 7.70 3.81 1.55
N TYR A 138 6.39 3.72 1.50
CA TYR A 138 5.59 4.18 0.35
C TYR A 138 5.68 5.70 0.16
N MET A 139 5.64 6.49 1.24
CA MET A 139 5.87 7.94 1.14
C MET A 139 7.29 8.26 0.63
N VAL A 140 8.29 7.50 1.08
CA VAL A 140 9.67 7.62 0.56
C VAL A 140 9.74 7.31 -0.93
N ALA A 141 9.10 6.22 -1.38
CA ALA A 141 9.07 5.82 -2.78
C ALA A 141 8.39 6.89 -3.66
N GLU A 142 7.28 7.47 -3.21
CA GLU A 142 6.58 8.53 -3.95
C GLU A 142 7.45 9.79 -4.14
N LEU A 143 8.08 10.27 -3.08
CA LEU A 143 8.95 11.45 -3.19
C LEU A 143 10.22 11.17 -4.01
N SER A 144 10.79 9.96 -3.89
CA SER A 144 11.92 9.54 -4.72
C SER A 144 11.53 9.49 -6.20
N ALA A 145 10.36 8.92 -6.51
CA ALA A 145 9.82 8.88 -7.86
C ALA A 145 9.62 10.27 -8.43
N LEU A 146 8.93 11.16 -7.70
CA LEU A 146 8.71 12.53 -8.13
C LEU A 146 10.04 13.25 -8.41
N GLN A 147 11.01 13.14 -7.50
CA GLN A 147 12.33 13.76 -7.67
C GLN A 147 13.02 13.30 -8.95
N GLN A 148 13.05 11.98 -9.18
CA GLN A 148 13.68 11.39 -10.36
C GLN A 148 12.98 11.81 -11.65
N ILE A 149 11.64 11.74 -11.70
CA ILE A 149 10.84 12.12 -12.88
C ILE A 149 11.07 13.58 -13.25
N VAL A 150 11.01 14.49 -12.27
CA VAL A 150 11.26 15.91 -12.51
C VAL A 150 12.65 16.13 -13.06
N THR A 151 13.66 15.49 -12.47
CA THR A 151 15.04 15.63 -12.93
C THR A 151 15.23 15.10 -14.34
N LEU A 152 14.69 13.92 -14.66
CA LEU A 152 14.80 13.29 -15.96
C LEU A 152 14.07 14.08 -17.07
N LEU A 153 12.79 14.41 -16.83
CA LEU A 153 11.95 15.02 -17.86
C LEU A 153 12.16 16.55 -18.05
N THR A 154 12.84 17.22 -17.12
CA THR A 154 13.00 18.69 -17.19
C THR A 154 14.43 19.18 -17.07
N GLY A 155 15.34 18.34 -16.64
CA GLY A 155 16.73 18.72 -16.29
C GLY A 155 16.81 19.65 -15.06
N LEU A 156 15.70 19.87 -14.34
CA LEU A 156 15.66 20.68 -13.12
C LEU A 156 16.10 19.85 -11.91
N ASN A 157 16.59 20.53 -10.87
CA ASN A 157 16.78 19.85 -9.58
C ASN A 157 15.40 19.51 -8.98
N GLY A 158 15.12 18.21 -8.77
CA GLY A 158 13.85 17.74 -8.22
C GLY A 158 13.63 18.08 -6.75
N LEU A 159 14.69 18.34 -5.97
CA LEU A 159 14.58 18.62 -4.53
C LEU A 159 13.64 19.78 -4.17
N PRO A 160 13.70 20.97 -4.81
CA PRO A 160 12.74 22.04 -4.54
C PRO A 160 11.30 21.64 -4.78
N VAL A 161 11.04 20.81 -5.80
CA VAL A 161 9.70 20.32 -6.13
C VAL A 161 9.17 19.41 -5.03
N VAL A 162 10.00 18.47 -4.55
CA VAL A 162 9.68 17.57 -3.42
C VAL A 162 9.35 18.38 -2.16
N ILE A 163 10.15 19.41 -1.84
CA ILE A 163 9.90 20.27 -0.66
C ILE A 163 8.57 21.02 -0.81
N VAL A 164 8.28 21.55 -1.99
CA VAL A 164 7.03 22.28 -2.23
C VAL A 164 5.82 21.34 -2.19
N GLU A 165 5.92 20.13 -2.76
CA GLU A 165 4.86 19.12 -2.66
C GLU A 165 4.59 18.73 -1.21
N CYS A 166 5.63 18.44 -0.42
CA CYS A 166 5.50 18.18 1.01
C CYS A 166 4.83 19.35 1.75
N ALA A 167 5.20 20.58 1.43
CA ALA A 167 4.56 21.76 2.04
C ALA A 167 3.08 21.87 1.66
N VAL A 168 2.76 21.72 0.38
CA VAL A 168 1.38 21.80 -0.15
C VAL A 168 0.50 20.74 0.50
N THR A 169 0.91 19.47 0.45
CA THR A 169 0.13 18.35 1.00
C THR A 169 -0.02 18.48 2.52
N THR A 170 1.05 18.82 3.22
CA THR A 170 1.03 19.00 4.69
C THR A 170 0.10 20.12 5.12
N ILE A 171 0.06 21.25 4.40
CA ILE A 171 -0.81 22.38 4.74
C ILE A 171 -2.27 21.94 4.71
N TYR A 172 -2.77 21.42 3.59
CA TYR A 172 -4.19 21.09 3.52
C TYR A 172 -4.56 19.82 4.30
N THR A 173 -3.67 18.83 4.39
CA THR A 173 -3.89 17.62 5.20
C THR A 173 -3.92 17.93 6.69
N SER A 174 -3.03 18.82 7.19
CA SER A 174 -3.05 19.26 8.58
C SER A 174 -4.33 20.04 8.94
N LEU A 175 -4.86 20.81 7.99
CA LEU A 175 -6.10 21.57 8.18
C LEU A 175 -7.33 20.66 8.18
N GLY A 176 -7.40 19.69 7.27
CA GLY A 176 -8.61 18.95 6.97
C GLY A 176 -8.59 17.44 7.27
N GLY A 177 -7.44 16.84 7.50
CA GLY A 177 -7.27 15.42 7.79
C GLY A 177 -7.71 14.50 6.65
N PHE A 178 -8.01 13.24 7.00
CA PHE A 178 -8.39 12.21 6.03
C PHE A 178 -9.63 12.56 5.20
N LYS A 179 -10.60 13.27 5.77
CA LYS A 179 -11.82 13.65 5.03
C LYS A 179 -11.54 14.63 3.89
N VAL A 180 -10.56 15.53 4.04
CA VAL A 180 -10.14 16.43 2.95
C VAL A 180 -9.39 15.64 1.88
N SER A 181 -8.42 14.81 2.27
CA SER A 181 -7.74 13.91 1.33
C SER A 181 -8.75 13.07 0.54
N PHE A 182 -9.75 12.50 1.22
CA PHE A 182 -10.81 11.74 0.54
C PHE A 182 -11.58 12.55 -0.52
N VAL A 183 -11.85 13.81 -0.30
CA VAL A 183 -12.56 14.68 -1.28
C VAL A 183 -11.63 15.09 -2.43
N THR A 184 -10.37 15.44 -2.12
CA THR A 184 -9.37 15.77 -3.14
C THR A 184 -9.05 14.57 -4.02
N ASP A 185 -8.92 13.38 -3.46
CA ASP A 185 -8.69 12.12 -4.20
C ASP A 185 -9.77 11.85 -5.26
N ASN A 186 -11.04 12.16 -4.96
CA ASN A 186 -12.10 11.99 -5.97
C ASN A 186 -11.88 12.88 -7.19
N ILE A 187 -11.43 14.12 -7.00
CA ILE A 187 -11.16 15.07 -8.10
C ILE A 187 -9.90 14.64 -8.83
N GLN A 188 -8.85 14.29 -8.09
CA GLN A 188 -7.58 13.81 -8.62
C GLN A 188 -7.77 12.51 -9.41
N GLY A 189 -8.57 11.56 -8.93
CA GLY A 189 -8.86 10.30 -9.61
C GLY A 189 -9.49 10.51 -10.99
N VAL A 190 -10.47 11.40 -11.10
CA VAL A 190 -11.06 11.75 -12.41
C VAL A 190 -10.03 12.41 -13.33
N MET A 191 -9.24 13.34 -12.79
CA MET A 191 -8.23 14.06 -13.55
C MET A 191 -7.11 13.12 -14.04
N VAL A 192 -6.62 12.23 -13.18
CA VAL A 192 -5.57 11.25 -13.50
C VAL A 192 -6.04 10.31 -14.61
N ILE A 193 -7.26 9.81 -14.56
CA ILE A 193 -7.82 8.97 -15.64
C ILE A 193 -7.80 9.73 -16.97
N GLY A 194 -8.24 10.99 -17.01
CA GLY A 194 -8.19 11.81 -18.20
C GLY A 194 -6.77 12.03 -18.73
N LEU A 195 -5.83 12.31 -17.84
CA LEU A 195 -4.41 12.50 -18.19
C LEU A 195 -3.75 11.23 -18.71
N ILE A 196 -4.08 10.07 -18.13
CA ILE A 196 -3.58 8.77 -18.60
C ILE A 196 -4.10 8.46 -20.00
N ILE A 197 -5.39 8.67 -20.25
CA ILE A 197 -5.98 8.49 -21.59
C ILE A 197 -5.26 9.39 -22.61
N MET A 198 -5.07 10.67 -22.31
CA MET A 198 -4.35 11.59 -23.18
C MET A 198 -2.88 11.15 -23.38
N GLY A 199 -2.19 10.80 -22.32
CA GLY A 199 -0.79 10.36 -22.36
C GLY A 199 -0.61 9.10 -23.19
N VAL A 200 -1.47 8.09 -23.00
CA VAL A 200 -1.41 6.81 -23.75
C VAL A 200 -1.66 7.04 -25.23
N ILE A 201 -2.68 7.85 -25.59
CA ILE A 201 -2.94 8.19 -27.00
C ILE A 201 -1.74 8.94 -27.60
N ALA A 202 -1.20 9.92 -26.88
CA ALA A 202 -0.06 10.70 -27.34
C ALA A 202 1.18 9.83 -27.56
N VAL A 203 1.52 8.98 -26.60
CA VAL A 203 2.66 8.05 -26.70
C VAL A 203 2.44 7.07 -27.86
N GLY A 204 1.22 6.52 -28.01
CA GLY A 204 0.92 5.55 -29.06
C GLY A 204 0.96 6.13 -30.49
N VAL A 205 0.58 7.40 -30.64
CA VAL A 205 0.58 8.08 -31.97
C VAL A 205 1.97 8.58 -32.36
N GLU A 206 2.75 9.06 -31.39
CA GLU A 206 4.06 9.71 -31.64
C GLU A 206 5.24 8.72 -31.58
N THR A 207 4.99 7.44 -31.24
CA THR A 207 6.07 6.44 -31.14
C THR A 207 6.18 5.62 -32.43
N ASP A 208 7.31 5.70 -33.09
CA ASP A 208 7.66 4.82 -34.21
C ASP A 208 8.22 3.50 -33.68
N ILE A 209 7.65 2.37 -34.13
CA ILE A 209 8.03 1.03 -33.71
C ILE A 209 8.84 0.36 -34.80
N ASP A 210 10.05 -0.11 -34.48
CA ASP A 210 10.82 -1.00 -35.33
C ASP A 210 10.41 -2.46 -35.08
N ARG A 211 9.78 -3.08 -36.09
CA ARG A 211 9.30 -4.45 -35.99
C ARG A 211 10.41 -5.47 -35.75
N SER A 212 11.63 -5.18 -36.19
CA SER A 212 12.77 -6.08 -35.96
C SER A 212 13.14 -6.17 -34.48
N LEU A 213 12.91 -5.11 -33.71
CA LEU A 213 13.17 -5.08 -32.26
C LEU A 213 12.11 -5.85 -31.47
N ILE A 214 10.92 -6.08 -32.02
CA ILE A 214 9.88 -6.87 -31.35
C ILE A 214 10.37 -8.31 -31.17
N ASP A 215 10.82 -8.94 -32.26
CA ASP A 215 11.30 -10.32 -32.21
C ASP A 215 12.62 -10.41 -31.43
N GLN A 216 13.52 -9.42 -31.60
CA GLN A 216 14.81 -9.38 -30.91
C GLN A 216 14.66 -9.22 -29.39
N SER A 217 13.62 -8.53 -28.91
CA SER A 217 13.41 -8.30 -27.48
C SER A 217 13.01 -9.54 -26.70
N GLY A 218 12.34 -10.51 -27.34
CA GLY A 218 11.80 -11.69 -26.67
C GLY A 218 10.68 -11.38 -25.65
N TYR A 219 10.19 -10.13 -25.58
CA TYR A 219 9.21 -9.71 -24.56
C TYR A 219 7.84 -10.35 -24.71
N LEU A 220 7.54 -10.92 -25.88
CA LEU A 220 6.30 -11.69 -26.11
C LEU A 220 6.43 -13.15 -25.71
N GLU A 221 7.64 -13.62 -25.40
CA GLU A 221 7.90 -14.99 -24.97
C GLU A 221 7.81 -15.12 -23.44
N SER A 222 7.63 -16.36 -22.97
CA SER A 222 7.63 -16.65 -21.54
C SER A 222 9.06 -16.73 -21.00
N SER A 223 9.28 -16.17 -19.81
CA SER A 223 10.58 -16.19 -19.13
C SER A 223 10.51 -16.93 -17.80
N LEU A 224 11.67 -17.37 -17.27
CA LEU A 224 11.75 -17.94 -15.92
C LEU A 224 11.19 -16.98 -14.88
N LEU A 225 11.63 -15.72 -14.92
CA LEU A 225 11.14 -14.68 -14.01
C LEU A 225 9.62 -14.47 -14.17
N GLY A 226 9.10 -14.45 -15.42
CA GLY A 226 7.67 -14.34 -15.66
C GLY A 226 6.84 -15.43 -14.96
N TRP A 227 7.33 -16.67 -14.92
CA TRP A 227 6.71 -17.77 -14.19
C TRP A 227 6.81 -17.60 -12.66
N GLN A 228 7.97 -17.15 -12.16
CA GLN A 228 8.16 -16.88 -10.73
C GLN A 228 7.23 -15.76 -10.24
N LEU A 229 7.04 -14.71 -11.06
CA LEU A 229 6.18 -13.58 -10.74
C LEU A 229 4.71 -13.97 -10.55
N ILE A 230 4.23 -15.06 -11.18
CA ILE A 230 2.86 -15.58 -10.97
C ILE A 230 2.60 -15.93 -9.49
N TYR A 231 3.63 -16.28 -8.75
CA TYR A 231 3.53 -16.52 -7.31
C TYR A 231 3.97 -15.29 -6.49
N ILE A 232 5.13 -14.70 -6.82
CA ILE A 232 5.73 -13.61 -6.05
C ILE A 232 4.75 -12.43 -5.94
N LEU A 233 4.27 -11.91 -7.06
CA LEU A 233 3.49 -10.66 -7.07
C LEU A 233 2.11 -10.79 -6.39
N PRO A 234 1.31 -11.84 -6.59
CA PRO A 234 0.06 -11.99 -5.84
C PRO A 234 0.29 -12.10 -4.34
N VAL A 235 1.31 -12.85 -3.89
CA VAL A 235 1.63 -12.98 -2.47
C VAL A 235 2.14 -11.66 -1.90
N ALA A 236 3.04 -10.99 -2.61
CA ALA A 236 3.63 -9.71 -2.25
C ALA A 236 2.56 -8.64 -2.08
N ILE A 237 1.86 -8.31 -3.15
CA ILE A 237 0.96 -7.16 -3.23
C ILE A 237 -0.30 -7.38 -2.37
N LEU A 238 -0.93 -8.57 -2.45
CA LEU A 238 -2.09 -8.86 -1.62
C LEU A 238 -1.77 -8.74 -0.13
N SER A 239 -0.62 -9.26 0.30
CA SER A 239 -0.21 -9.15 1.71
C SER A 239 0.07 -7.69 2.08
N ASN A 240 0.76 -6.94 1.23
CA ASN A 240 1.13 -5.57 1.51
C ASN A 240 -0.06 -4.62 1.59
N ASP A 241 -1.07 -4.83 0.75
CA ASP A 241 -2.29 -4.04 0.79
C ASP A 241 -3.01 -4.12 2.15
N PHE A 242 -2.85 -5.22 2.90
CA PHE A 242 -3.35 -5.30 4.28
C PHE A 242 -2.67 -4.31 5.22
N PHE A 243 -1.43 -3.93 4.95
CA PHE A 243 -0.71 -2.94 5.74
C PHE A 243 -1.06 -1.50 5.34
N LEU A 244 -1.65 -1.29 4.18
CA LEU A 244 -2.05 0.04 3.73
C LEU A 244 -3.37 0.47 4.40
N SER A 245 -3.26 1.15 5.55
CA SER A 245 -4.42 1.61 6.31
C SER A 245 -5.38 2.46 5.49
N GLY A 246 -4.91 3.16 4.47
CA GLY A 246 -5.73 3.94 3.55
C GLY A 246 -6.82 3.12 2.86
N PHE A 247 -6.51 1.87 2.45
CA PHE A 247 -7.51 0.98 1.84
C PHE A 247 -8.57 0.51 2.86
N TRP A 248 -8.15 0.21 4.09
CA TRP A 248 -9.09 -0.12 5.16
C TRP A 248 -9.98 1.05 5.53
N MET A 249 -9.43 2.27 5.63
CA MET A 249 -10.22 3.47 5.90
C MET A 249 -11.28 3.69 4.81
N ARG A 250 -10.95 3.45 3.53
CA ARG A 250 -11.91 3.49 2.41
C ARG A 250 -12.94 2.37 2.49
N THR A 251 -12.51 1.17 2.88
CA THR A 251 -13.40 0.03 3.12
C THR A 251 -14.43 0.35 4.19
N PHE A 252 -14.02 0.97 5.30
CA PHE A 252 -14.94 1.43 6.36
C PHE A 252 -15.76 2.65 5.94
N ALA A 253 -15.27 3.50 5.03
CA ALA A 253 -15.99 4.66 4.54
C ALA A 253 -17.21 4.31 3.67
N ALA A 254 -17.27 3.12 3.07
CA ALA A 254 -18.40 2.66 2.27
C ALA A 254 -19.71 2.70 3.06
N ARG A 255 -20.74 3.33 2.50
CA ARG A 255 -22.06 3.48 3.15
C ARG A 255 -22.73 2.14 3.40
N THR A 256 -22.72 1.26 2.40
CA THR A 256 -23.29 -0.09 2.45
C THR A 256 -22.29 -1.12 1.90
N ASP A 257 -22.53 -2.41 2.16
CA ASP A 257 -21.71 -3.48 1.57
C ASP A 257 -21.85 -3.50 0.04
N LYS A 258 -23.02 -3.12 -0.50
CA LYS A 258 -23.24 -2.96 -1.95
C LYS A 258 -22.41 -1.82 -2.52
N ASP A 259 -22.35 -0.67 -1.84
CA ASP A 259 -21.49 0.45 -2.26
C ASP A 259 -20.02 0.06 -2.24
N LEU A 260 -19.58 -0.72 -1.25
CA LEU A 260 -18.22 -1.25 -1.21
C LEU A 260 -17.92 -2.13 -2.43
N TRP A 261 -18.79 -3.11 -2.74
CA TRP A 261 -18.60 -3.98 -3.90
C TRP A 261 -18.58 -3.20 -5.22
N ILE A 262 -19.48 -2.22 -5.41
CA ILE A 262 -19.45 -1.35 -6.60
C ILE A 262 -18.12 -0.59 -6.66
N GLY A 263 -17.69 -0.01 -5.54
CA GLY A 263 -16.46 0.77 -5.45
C GLY A 263 -15.23 -0.05 -5.83
N VAL A 264 -15.03 -1.19 -5.17
CA VAL A 264 -13.82 -2.02 -5.41
C VAL A 264 -13.83 -2.70 -6.78
N SER A 265 -15.00 -3.09 -7.31
CA SER A 265 -15.08 -3.70 -8.64
C SER A 265 -14.74 -2.70 -9.75
N LEU A 266 -15.32 -1.50 -9.69
CA LEU A 266 -14.98 -0.43 -10.64
C LEU A 266 -13.52 -0.02 -10.53
N ALA A 267 -13.00 0.09 -9.30
CA ALA A 267 -11.60 0.42 -9.06
C ALA A 267 -10.67 -0.68 -9.59
N SER A 268 -10.96 -1.95 -9.33
CA SER A 268 -10.16 -3.08 -9.82
C SER A 268 -10.03 -3.08 -11.34
N VAL A 269 -11.15 -2.92 -12.06
CA VAL A 269 -11.12 -2.84 -13.53
C VAL A 269 -10.36 -1.60 -14.01
N GLY A 270 -10.59 -0.43 -13.38
CA GLY A 270 -9.90 0.81 -13.73
C GLY A 270 -8.39 0.70 -13.52
N VAL A 271 -7.96 0.21 -12.37
CA VAL A 271 -6.54 0.01 -12.03
C VAL A 271 -5.89 -0.98 -12.99
N LEU A 272 -6.54 -2.12 -13.31
CA LEU A 272 -6.03 -3.10 -14.26
C LEU A 272 -5.73 -2.46 -15.62
N ILE A 273 -6.69 -1.72 -16.17
CA ILE A 273 -6.52 -1.06 -17.48
C ILE A 273 -5.38 -0.04 -17.41
N ILE A 274 -5.36 0.82 -16.39
CA ILE A 274 -4.36 1.87 -16.24
C ILE A 274 -2.96 1.30 -16.14
N LEU A 275 -2.75 0.31 -15.27
CA LEU A 275 -1.44 -0.26 -15.02
C LEU A 275 -0.91 -1.04 -16.23
N THR A 276 -1.80 -1.76 -16.94
CA THR A 276 -1.44 -2.43 -18.20
C THR A 276 -0.99 -1.41 -19.24
N LEU A 277 -1.74 -0.32 -19.44
CA LEU A 277 -1.40 0.71 -20.41
C LEU A 277 -0.06 1.41 -20.10
N LEU A 278 0.18 1.72 -18.83
CA LEU A 278 1.46 2.33 -18.41
C LEU A 278 2.63 1.39 -18.61
N GLY A 279 2.47 0.11 -18.25
CA GLY A 279 3.55 -0.87 -18.39
C GLY A 279 3.92 -1.17 -19.84
N VAL A 280 2.98 -1.08 -20.78
CA VAL A 280 3.27 -1.16 -22.23
C VAL A 280 4.31 -0.11 -22.64
N GLY A 281 4.39 1.04 -21.94
CA GLY A 281 5.40 2.07 -22.18
C GLY A 281 6.85 1.56 -22.13
N GLY A 282 7.16 0.59 -21.26
CA GLY A 282 8.48 -0.04 -21.19
C GLY A 282 8.82 -0.85 -22.44
N MET A 283 7.84 -1.62 -22.96
CA MET A 283 8.01 -2.36 -24.22
C MET A 283 8.13 -1.42 -25.42
N LEU A 284 7.32 -0.36 -25.48
CA LEU A 284 7.40 0.65 -26.53
C LEU A 284 8.76 1.36 -26.52
N ALA A 285 9.34 1.61 -25.36
CA ALA A 285 10.68 2.16 -25.25
C ALA A 285 11.74 1.26 -25.90
N ALA A 286 11.65 -0.06 -25.71
CA ALA A 286 12.54 -1.02 -26.34
C ALA A 286 12.28 -1.13 -27.84
N TRP A 287 11.04 -1.26 -28.27
CA TRP A 287 10.65 -1.44 -29.68
C TRP A 287 10.84 -0.18 -30.54
N SER A 288 10.92 0.99 -29.92
CA SER A 288 11.32 2.25 -30.59
C SER A 288 12.83 2.48 -30.61
N GLY A 289 13.61 1.60 -29.98
CA GLY A 289 15.06 1.76 -29.82
C GLY A 289 15.45 2.90 -28.85
N ALA A 290 14.49 3.41 -28.07
CA ALA A 290 14.78 4.43 -27.04
C ALA A 290 15.54 3.83 -25.85
N TYR A 291 15.27 2.58 -25.54
CA TYR A 291 15.92 1.78 -24.51
C TYR A 291 16.69 0.62 -25.13
N THR A 292 17.90 0.37 -24.66
CA THR A 292 18.71 -0.76 -25.10
C THR A 292 18.26 -2.04 -24.39
N ILE A 293 17.82 -3.03 -25.18
CA ILE A 293 17.31 -4.30 -24.66
C ILE A 293 18.38 -4.99 -23.81
N GLY A 294 18.03 -5.38 -22.57
CA GLY A 294 18.92 -6.07 -21.63
C GLY A 294 19.82 -5.16 -20.80
N ASP A 295 19.69 -3.84 -20.89
CA ASP A 295 20.39 -2.90 -20.02
C ASP A 295 19.66 -2.77 -18.67
N GLU A 296 20.17 -3.48 -17.64
CA GLU A 296 19.59 -3.51 -16.31
C GLU A 296 19.68 -2.16 -15.60
N GLU A 297 20.73 -1.36 -15.86
CA GLU A 297 20.95 -0.07 -15.18
C GLU A 297 19.90 0.96 -15.60
N THR A 298 19.46 0.94 -16.85
CA THR A 298 18.49 1.90 -17.39
C THR A 298 17.08 1.34 -17.53
N GLY A 299 16.85 0.06 -17.18
CA GLY A 299 15.55 -0.60 -17.31
C GLY A 299 14.42 0.10 -16.56
N SER A 300 14.67 0.62 -15.37
CA SER A 300 13.71 1.42 -14.61
C SER A 300 13.38 2.76 -15.26
N LEU A 301 14.26 3.29 -16.12
CA LEU A 301 14.14 4.56 -16.81
C LEU A 301 13.55 4.43 -18.22
N ALA A 302 13.30 3.21 -18.71
CA ALA A 302 12.92 2.94 -20.10
C ALA A 302 11.77 3.83 -20.61
N PHE A 303 10.71 3.98 -19.82
CA PHE A 303 9.57 4.84 -20.17
C PHE A 303 9.98 6.32 -20.34
N PHE A 304 10.87 6.82 -19.48
CA PHE A 304 11.32 8.22 -19.54
C PHE A 304 12.27 8.47 -20.73
N LEU A 305 13.11 7.49 -21.08
CA LEU A 305 13.93 7.53 -22.29
C LEU A 305 13.07 7.62 -23.56
N LEU A 306 11.92 6.94 -23.57
CA LEU A 306 10.94 7.08 -24.64
C LEU A 306 10.36 8.51 -24.67
N LEU A 307 9.93 9.03 -23.52
CA LEU A 307 9.33 10.36 -23.41
C LEU A 307 10.26 11.48 -23.87
N GLU A 308 11.57 11.37 -23.66
CA GLU A 308 12.56 12.35 -24.12
C GLU A 308 12.57 12.52 -25.65
N ARG A 309 12.16 11.48 -26.40
CA ARG A 309 12.08 11.51 -27.88
C ARG A 309 10.77 12.10 -28.38
N LEU A 310 9.76 12.22 -27.53
CA LEU A 310 8.42 12.69 -27.90
C LEU A 310 8.31 14.23 -27.85
N PRO A 311 7.29 14.83 -28.46
CA PRO A 311 7.08 16.28 -28.42
C PRO A 311 6.93 16.83 -27.00
N ALA A 312 7.39 18.05 -26.74
CA ALA A 312 7.40 18.69 -25.42
C ALA A 312 6.01 18.77 -24.75
N TRP A 313 4.93 18.85 -25.53
CA TRP A 313 3.58 18.87 -24.97
C TRP A 313 3.19 17.53 -24.31
N VAL A 314 3.68 16.39 -24.85
CA VAL A 314 3.47 15.06 -24.25
C VAL A 314 4.15 14.98 -22.89
N VAL A 315 5.42 15.42 -22.85
CA VAL A 315 6.18 15.50 -21.59
C VAL A 315 5.46 16.41 -20.59
N GLY A 316 4.90 17.54 -21.05
CA GLY A 316 4.10 18.43 -20.21
C GLY A 316 2.86 17.73 -19.60
N VAL A 317 2.12 16.95 -20.38
CA VAL A 317 0.97 16.15 -19.89
C VAL A 317 1.42 15.13 -18.86
N VAL A 318 2.52 14.41 -19.10
CA VAL A 318 3.07 13.42 -18.17
C VAL A 318 3.56 14.10 -16.88
N LEU A 319 4.15 15.30 -16.94
CA LEU A 319 4.52 16.04 -15.73
C LEU A 319 3.29 16.41 -14.87
N VAL A 320 2.22 16.91 -15.48
CA VAL A 320 0.98 17.19 -14.74
C VAL A 320 0.41 15.91 -14.13
N MET A 321 0.44 14.80 -14.88
CA MET A 321 0.00 13.50 -14.41
C MET A 321 0.85 13.02 -13.22
N THR A 322 2.17 13.10 -13.32
CA THR A 322 3.10 12.70 -12.25
C THR A 322 2.83 13.46 -10.95
N ILE A 323 2.73 14.79 -11.02
CA ILE A 323 2.45 15.64 -9.86
C ILE A 323 1.10 15.28 -9.24
N SER A 324 0.11 15.01 -10.09
CA SER A 324 -1.23 14.64 -9.63
C SER A 324 -1.26 13.29 -8.94
N LEU A 325 -0.55 12.30 -9.49
CA LEU A 325 -0.39 10.96 -8.90
C LEU A 325 0.35 11.04 -7.57
N SER A 326 1.52 11.70 -7.56
CA SER A 326 2.35 11.85 -6.37
C SER A 326 1.59 12.56 -5.25
N THR A 327 0.98 13.70 -5.54
CA THR A 327 0.21 14.48 -4.55
C THR A 327 -0.95 13.66 -3.96
N ALA A 328 -1.70 12.89 -4.78
CA ALA A 328 -2.81 12.06 -4.31
C ALA A 328 -2.37 10.90 -3.43
N ALA A 329 -1.30 10.20 -3.84
CA ALA A 329 -0.77 9.08 -3.07
C ALA A 329 -0.14 9.56 -1.76
N PHE A 330 0.69 10.61 -1.83
CA PHE A 330 1.43 11.13 -0.70
C PHE A 330 0.50 11.67 0.41
N ASP A 331 -0.53 12.47 0.07
CA ASP A 331 -1.47 12.98 1.06
C ASP A 331 -2.32 11.87 1.67
N SER A 332 -2.68 10.86 0.87
CA SER A 332 -3.41 9.68 1.34
C SER A 332 -2.60 8.86 2.34
N PHE A 333 -1.31 8.60 2.06
CA PHE A 333 -0.43 7.89 3.00
C PHE A 333 -0.18 8.73 4.26
N GLN A 334 0.07 10.03 4.11
CA GLN A 334 0.29 10.94 5.23
C GLN A 334 -0.92 10.98 6.16
N SER A 335 -2.13 11.16 5.63
CA SER A 335 -3.36 11.23 6.42
C SER A 335 -3.71 9.89 7.08
N ALA A 336 -3.53 8.77 6.36
CA ALA A 336 -3.76 7.43 6.88
C ALA A 336 -2.76 7.06 7.99
N MET A 337 -1.48 7.37 7.80
CA MET A 337 -0.42 7.13 8.77
C MET A 337 -0.69 7.85 10.09
N ILE A 338 -1.06 9.13 10.02
CA ILE A 338 -1.38 9.95 11.20
C ILE A 338 -2.65 9.46 11.88
N SER A 339 -3.69 9.12 11.12
CA SER A 339 -4.94 8.59 11.68
C SER A 339 -4.71 7.27 12.40
N THR A 340 -3.96 6.35 11.76
CA THR A 340 -3.59 5.05 12.36
C THR A 340 -2.72 5.24 13.60
N GLY A 341 -1.67 6.06 13.53
CA GLY A 341 -0.80 6.35 14.66
C GLY A 341 -1.54 6.98 15.85
N SER A 342 -2.41 7.96 15.58
CA SER A 342 -3.24 8.58 16.62
C SER A 342 -4.19 7.58 17.30
N ASN A 343 -4.80 6.68 16.51
CA ASN A 343 -5.69 5.67 17.04
C ASN A 343 -4.95 4.61 17.87
N ASP A 344 -3.87 4.06 17.32
CA ASP A 344 -3.25 2.84 17.84
C ASP A 344 -2.36 3.09 19.06
N PHE A 345 -1.56 4.16 19.03
CA PHE A 345 -0.66 4.50 20.15
C PHE A 345 -1.36 5.35 21.21
N PHE A 346 -2.21 6.29 20.80
CA PHE A 346 -2.77 7.28 21.70
C PHE A 346 -4.30 7.16 21.89
N ARG A 347 -4.95 6.17 21.26
CA ARG A 347 -6.41 5.94 21.34
C ARG A 347 -7.23 7.21 21.07
N ASN A 348 -6.81 7.98 20.07
CA ASN A 348 -7.39 9.27 19.70
C ASN A 348 -7.50 10.29 20.85
N LYS A 349 -6.69 10.14 21.94
CA LYS A 349 -6.69 11.07 23.07
C LYS A 349 -5.84 12.31 22.83
N LEU A 350 -4.96 12.31 21.83
CA LEU A 350 -4.12 13.47 21.52
C LEU A 350 -4.96 14.68 21.13
N ASN A 351 -4.47 15.86 21.51
CA ASN A 351 -5.01 17.12 21.02
C ASN A 351 -4.76 17.24 19.51
N ILE A 352 -5.72 17.81 18.78
CA ILE A 352 -5.62 17.98 17.33
C ILE A 352 -4.37 18.76 16.89
N TRP A 353 -3.90 19.71 17.71
CA TRP A 353 -2.68 20.47 17.45
C TRP A 353 -1.41 19.60 17.51
N VAL A 354 -1.39 18.64 18.45
CA VAL A 354 -0.30 17.65 18.53
C VAL A 354 -0.33 16.74 17.32
N ILE A 355 -1.51 16.30 16.90
CA ILE A 355 -1.68 15.47 15.70
C ILE A 355 -1.16 16.23 14.46
N ARG A 356 -1.52 17.50 14.31
CA ARG A 356 -1.03 18.37 13.22
C ARG A 356 0.50 18.54 13.25
N ALA A 357 1.08 18.70 14.44
CA ALA A 357 2.53 18.74 14.58
C ALA A 357 3.21 17.42 14.16
N CYS A 358 2.60 16.27 14.45
CA CYS A 358 3.10 14.97 13.98
C CYS A 358 3.05 14.85 12.45
N VAL A 359 2.01 15.41 11.79
CA VAL A 359 1.94 15.47 10.31
C VAL A 359 3.17 16.16 9.73
N VAL A 360 3.55 17.29 10.32
CA VAL A 360 4.75 18.05 9.89
C VAL A 360 6.03 17.29 10.21
N ALA A 361 6.13 16.71 11.39
CA ALA A 361 7.35 16.08 11.86
C ALA A 361 7.78 14.87 11.03
N ILE A 362 6.81 14.07 10.51
CA ILE A 362 7.09 12.88 9.72
C ILE A 362 7.73 13.20 8.36
N ILE A 363 7.52 14.40 7.84
CA ILE A 363 8.07 14.82 6.54
C ILE A 363 9.59 14.80 6.54
N PHE A 364 10.23 15.25 7.63
CA PHE A 364 11.69 15.36 7.68
C PHE A 364 12.41 14.04 7.42
N PRO A 365 12.13 12.94 8.16
CA PRO A 365 12.77 11.66 7.88
C PRO A 365 12.38 11.10 6.51
N VAL A 366 11.15 11.30 6.03
CA VAL A 366 10.70 10.84 4.70
C VAL A 366 11.54 11.48 3.60
N VAL A 367 11.70 12.82 3.61
CA VAL A 367 12.48 13.54 2.60
C VAL A 367 13.96 13.10 2.64
N VAL A 368 14.56 12.98 3.84
CA VAL A 368 15.97 12.58 3.96
C VAL A 368 16.24 11.19 3.38
N VAL A 369 15.32 10.25 3.60
CA VAL A 369 15.46 8.88 3.05
C VAL A 369 15.18 8.88 1.56
N ALA A 370 14.15 9.59 1.08
CA ALA A 370 13.79 9.67 -0.34
C ALA A 370 14.95 10.18 -1.22
N LEU A 371 15.72 11.14 -0.73
CA LEU A 371 16.89 11.69 -1.45
C LEU A 371 18.04 10.69 -1.62
N ARG A 372 18.05 9.58 -0.89
CA ARG A 372 19.11 8.56 -0.90
C ARG A 372 18.67 7.23 -1.49
N SER A 373 17.41 7.07 -1.83
CA SER A 373 16.83 5.80 -2.28
C SER A 373 16.76 5.75 -3.81
N PRO A 374 17.61 4.97 -4.48
CA PRO A 374 17.68 4.97 -5.95
C PRO A 374 16.63 4.06 -6.59
N ASP A 375 16.29 2.91 -5.99
CA ASP A 375 15.38 1.91 -6.59
C ASP A 375 14.02 1.88 -5.88
N ILE A 376 12.99 2.32 -6.62
CA ILE A 376 11.61 2.40 -6.15
C ILE A 376 11.00 1.01 -6.03
N LEU A 377 11.26 0.12 -7.00
CA LEU A 377 10.75 -1.25 -6.97
C LEU A 377 11.28 -2.03 -5.77
N GLN A 378 12.56 -1.85 -5.43
CA GLN A 378 13.17 -2.47 -4.26
C GLN A 378 12.49 -2.02 -2.96
N ILE A 379 12.16 -0.73 -2.82
CA ILE A 379 11.46 -0.22 -1.63
C ILE A 379 10.11 -0.93 -1.44
N PHE A 380 9.35 -1.10 -2.53
CA PHE A 380 8.08 -1.81 -2.49
C PHE A 380 8.27 -3.29 -2.12
N LEU A 381 9.22 -3.97 -2.75
CA LEU A 381 9.50 -5.40 -2.50
C LEU A 381 9.94 -5.69 -1.06
N ILE A 382 10.70 -4.79 -0.41
CA ILE A 382 11.06 -4.93 1.01
C ILE A 382 9.79 -4.93 1.88
N SER A 383 8.91 -3.98 1.65
CA SER A 383 7.63 -3.90 2.37
C SER A 383 6.75 -5.12 2.12
N ASP A 384 6.71 -5.57 0.86
CA ASP A 384 5.97 -6.74 0.41
C ASP A 384 6.44 -8.02 1.09
N LEU A 385 7.76 -8.18 1.23
CA LEU A 385 8.35 -9.37 1.86
C LEU A 385 8.01 -9.44 3.36
N VAL A 386 8.05 -8.31 4.07
CA VAL A 386 7.65 -8.23 5.49
C VAL A 386 6.16 -8.56 5.64
N SER A 387 5.32 -8.01 4.77
CA SER A 387 3.88 -8.26 4.81
C SER A 387 3.53 -9.71 4.48
N ALA A 388 4.23 -10.33 3.53
CA ALA A 388 4.07 -11.75 3.20
C ALA A 388 4.35 -12.68 4.38
N ALA A 389 5.27 -12.30 5.29
CA ALA A 389 5.53 -13.05 6.51
C ALA A 389 4.42 -12.88 7.57
N VAL A 390 3.85 -11.69 7.70
CA VAL A 390 2.96 -11.33 8.83
C VAL A 390 1.49 -11.56 8.51
N VAL A 391 1.03 -11.23 7.30
CA VAL A 391 -0.41 -11.23 6.97
C VAL A 391 -1.04 -12.62 6.97
N PRO A 392 -0.41 -13.70 6.50
CA PRO A 392 -0.98 -15.05 6.64
C PRO A 392 -1.26 -15.44 8.09
N CYS A 393 -0.37 -15.05 9.01
CA CYS A 393 -0.56 -15.27 10.45
C CYS A 393 -1.71 -14.42 11.03
N LEU A 394 -1.90 -13.20 10.51
CA LEU A 394 -2.99 -12.32 10.92
C LEU A 394 -4.36 -12.88 10.52
N VAL A 395 -4.48 -13.32 9.26
CA VAL A 395 -5.75 -13.74 8.65
C VAL A 395 -6.35 -14.99 9.31
N ILE A 396 -5.54 -15.86 9.94
CA ILE A 396 -6.03 -17.01 10.72
C ILE A 396 -7.11 -16.58 11.71
N GLY A 397 -6.97 -15.43 12.35
CA GLY A 397 -7.92 -14.92 13.35
C GLY A 397 -9.25 -14.43 12.82
N LEU A 398 -9.43 -14.30 11.50
CA LEU A 398 -10.72 -14.00 10.89
C LEU A 398 -11.70 -15.15 11.03
N SER A 399 -11.19 -16.39 11.08
CA SER A 399 -12.01 -17.58 11.28
C SER A 399 -12.28 -17.83 12.77
N ASP A 400 -13.55 -17.89 13.14
CA ASP A 400 -13.99 -18.19 14.52
C ASP A 400 -13.67 -19.64 14.95
N LYS A 401 -13.21 -20.49 14.02
CA LYS A 401 -12.75 -21.84 14.32
C LYS A 401 -11.40 -21.84 15.06
N PHE A 402 -10.56 -20.83 14.81
CA PHE A 402 -9.25 -20.68 15.43
C PHE A 402 -9.29 -19.80 16.69
N TYR A 403 -10.33 -19.96 17.53
CA TYR A 403 -10.51 -19.19 18.77
C TYR A 403 -9.34 -19.36 19.76
N PHE A 404 -8.65 -20.50 19.71
CA PHE A 404 -7.49 -20.83 20.54
C PHE A 404 -6.20 -20.12 20.09
N TYR A 405 -6.14 -19.63 18.86
CA TYR A 405 -5.01 -18.89 18.30
C TYR A 405 -5.01 -17.45 18.87
N ARG A 406 -3.89 -17.02 19.46
CA ARG A 406 -3.79 -15.78 20.25
C ARG A 406 -2.73 -14.83 19.72
N GLY A 407 -2.62 -13.66 20.35
CA GLY A 407 -1.69 -12.60 19.95
C GLY A 407 -0.22 -13.03 20.01
N PHE A 408 0.16 -13.85 20.99
CA PHE A 408 1.51 -14.42 21.07
C PHE A 408 1.84 -15.24 19.83
N ASP A 409 0.94 -16.13 19.43
CA ASP A 409 1.12 -17.02 18.28
C ASP A 409 1.26 -16.20 16.98
N PHE A 410 0.45 -15.13 16.84
CA PHE A 410 0.50 -14.19 15.73
C PHE A 410 1.84 -13.45 15.64
N VAL A 411 2.30 -12.85 16.74
CA VAL A 411 3.55 -12.06 16.76
C VAL A 411 4.76 -12.96 16.51
N VAL A 412 4.81 -14.12 17.16
CA VAL A 412 5.91 -15.10 16.93
C VAL A 412 5.88 -15.60 15.49
N GLY A 413 4.69 -15.83 14.93
CA GLY A 413 4.55 -16.21 13.53
C GLY A 413 5.12 -15.16 12.58
N GLY A 414 4.72 -13.91 12.73
CA GLY A 414 5.20 -12.81 11.86
C GLY A 414 6.72 -12.61 11.94
N LEU A 415 7.27 -12.54 13.16
CA LEU A 415 8.73 -12.43 13.36
C LEU A 415 9.47 -13.68 12.89
N GLY A 416 8.91 -14.86 13.12
CA GLY A 416 9.46 -16.14 12.67
C GLY A 416 9.48 -16.26 11.15
N GLY A 417 8.48 -15.71 10.45
CA GLY A 417 8.47 -15.64 8.98
C GLY A 417 9.62 -14.82 8.44
N ILE A 418 9.85 -13.63 9.00
CA ILE A 418 11.00 -12.78 8.65
C ILE A 418 12.32 -13.51 8.95
N PHE A 419 12.42 -14.18 10.10
CA PHE A 419 13.59 -14.96 10.44
C PHE A 419 13.82 -16.14 9.49
N THR A 420 12.74 -16.77 8.99
CA THR A 420 12.84 -17.88 8.04
C THR A 420 13.42 -17.45 6.70
N ILE A 421 13.18 -16.19 6.26
CA ILE A 421 13.82 -15.63 5.06
C ILE A 421 15.34 -15.63 5.23
N PHE A 422 15.82 -15.16 6.38
CA PHE A 422 17.25 -15.17 6.70
C PHE A 422 17.82 -16.59 6.73
N LEU A 423 17.10 -17.55 7.35
CA LEU A 423 17.51 -18.96 7.37
C LEU A 423 17.55 -19.55 5.96
N PHE A 424 16.57 -19.25 5.12
CA PHE A 424 16.57 -19.63 3.71
C PHE A 424 17.80 -19.07 2.99
N GLY A 425 18.10 -17.78 3.19
CA GLY A 425 19.29 -17.14 2.63
C GLY A 425 20.59 -17.83 3.05
N LEU A 426 20.71 -18.20 4.33
CA LEU A 426 21.88 -18.95 4.83
C LEU A 426 22.06 -20.30 4.11
N VAL A 427 20.95 -21.02 3.87
CA VAL A 427 21.01 -22.29 3.15
C VAL A 427 21.29 -22.08 1.65
N TYR A 428 20.67 -21.07 1.06
CA TYR A 428 20.79 -20.79 -0.37
C TYR A 428 22.20 -20.29 -0.77
N TYR A 429 22.83 -19.51 0.11
CA TYR A 429 24.17 -18.92 -0.11
C TYR A 429 25.28 -19.66 0.67
N ASP A 430 25.12 -20.96 0.92
CA ASP A 430 26.14 -21.84 1.52
C ASP A 430 26.72 -21.31 2.85
N GLY A 431 25.89 -20.64 3.66
CA GLY A 431 26.26 -20.10 4.97
C GLY A 431 26.80 -18.67 4.98
N ASP A 432 26.77 -17.96 3.86
CA ASP A 432 27.16 -16.53 3.82
C ASP A 432 26.09 -15.67 4.53
N VAL A 433 26.46 -15.17 5.71
CA VAL A 433 25.60 -14.32 6.56
C VAL A 433 25.30 -12.98 5.90
N THR A 434 26.24 -12.44 5.13
CA THR A 434 26.10 -11.11 4.49
C THR A 434 25.08 -11.20 3.36
N LEU A 435 25.22 -12.20 2.47
CA LEU A 435 24.28 -12.43 1.38
C LEU A 435 22.90 -12.80 1.91
N ALA A 436 22.83 -13.63 2.97
CA ALA A 436 21.56 -13.94 3.63
C ALA A 436 20.89 -12.70 4.26
N GLY A 437 21.68 -11.76 4.80
CA GLY A 437 21.19 -10.48 5.29
C GLY A 437 20.68 -9.58 4.16
N ASN A 438 21.42 -9.50 3.05
CA ASN A 438 21.06 -8.73 1.86
C ASN A 438 19.77 -9.24 1.21
N LEU A 439 19.46 -10.54 1.32
CA LEU A 439 18.20 -11.11 0.84
C LEU A 439 16.96 -10.54 1.57
N LEU A 440 17.08 -10.14 2.84
CA LEU A 440 16.00 -9.44 3.56
C LEU A 440 15.68 -8.06 2.94
N LEU A 441 16.67 -7.45 2.32
CA LEU A 441 16.54 -6.17 1.61
C LEU A 441 16.34 -6.35 0.11
N LEU A 442 16.29 -7.60 -0.38
CA LEU A 442 16.21 -7.93 -1.80
C LEU A 442 17.22 -7.13 -2.64
N GLU A 443 18.47 -7.03 -2.17
CA GLU A 443 19.55 -6.46 -2.95
C GLU A 443 19.74 -7.26 -4.25
N GLY A 444 19.84 -6.57 -5.40
CA GLY A 444 19.73 -7.17 -6.71
C GLY A 444 18.28 -7.36 -7.20
N GLY A 445 17.30 -7.32 -6.30
CA GLY A 445 15.88 -7.33 -6.62
C GLY A 445 15.47 -8.52 -7.49
N LEU A 446 14.62 -8.26 -8.48
CA LEU A 446 14.18 -9.27 -9.46
C LEU A 446 15.16 -9.43 -10.64
N TYR A 447 16.18 -8.59 -10.72
CA TYR A 447 17.21 -8.65 -11.78
C TYR A 447 18.17 -9.82 -11.63
N ALA A 448 18.32 -10.38 -10.42
CA ALA A 448 19.19 -11.53 -10.17
C ALA A 448 18.86 -12.75 -11.06
N ASN A 449 17.62 -12.82 -11.58
CA ASN A 449 17.11 -13.87 -12.47
C ASN A 449 17.44 -15.29 -11.96
N ASP A 450 17.41 -15.47 -10.64
CA ASP A 450 17.66 -16.71 -9.93
C ASP A 450 16.46 -17.12 -9.05
N TRP A 451 16.65 -18.07 -8.17
CA TRP A 451 15.62 -18.55 -7.25
C TRP A 451 15.62 -17.85 -5.89
N SER A 452 16.50 -16.86 -5.67
CA SER A 452 16.64 -16.19 -4.37
C SER A 452 15.39 -15.42 -3.96
N ALA A 453 14.89 -14.54 -4.81
CA ALA A 453 13.67 -13.76 -4.56
C ALA A 453 12.44 -14.66 -4.45
N PHE A 454 12.28 -15.63 -5.35
CA PHE A 454 11.19 -16.61 -5.30
C PHE A 454 11.19 -17.37 -3.97
N GLY A 455 12.36 -17.91 -3.58
CA GLY A 455 12.51 -18.64 -2.32
C GLY A 455 12.24 -17.79 -1.09
N ALA A 456 12.65 -16.51 -1.09
CA ALA A 456 12.34 -15.57 -0.02
C ALA A 456 10.82 -15.36 0.14
N PHE A 457 10.09 -15.14 -0.98
CA PHE A 457 8.63 -15.00 -0.96
C PHE A 457 7.88 -16.30 -0.66
N VAL A 458 8.50 -17.48 -0.84
CA VAL A 458 7.96 -18.77 -0.34
C VAL A 458 8.27 -18.92 1.15
N ALA A 459 9.51 -18.67 1.57
CA ALA A 459 9.95 -18.81 2.94
C ALA A 459 9.17 -17.91 3.92
N ALA A 460 8.82 -16.69 3.51
CA ALA A 460 8.13 -15.71 4.33
C ALA A 460 6.76 -16.22 4.85
N PRO A 461 5.77 -16.54 4.02
CA PRO A 461 4.45 -16.95 4.47
C PRO A 461 4.44 -18.33 5.11
N PHE A 462 5.14 -19.31 4.52
CA PHE A 462 5.17 -20.68 5.06
C PHE A 462 5.96 -20.74 6.36
N GLY A 463 7.09 -20.04 6.45
CA GLY A 463 7.85 -19.90 7.69
C GLY A 463 7.01 -19.22 8.77
N GLY A 464 6.33 -18.12 8.43
CA GLY A 464 5.43 -17.43 9.37
C GLY A 464 4.36 -18.36 9.94
N LEU A 465 3.65 -19.08 9.08
CA LEU A 465 2.64 -20.06 9.51
C LEU A 465 3.23 -21.19 10.37
N LEU A 466 4.40 -21.71 9.99
CA LEU A 466 5.08 -22.75 10.76
C LEU A 466 5.41 -22.27 12.18
N TRP A 467 6.01 -21.10 12.31
CA TRP A 467 6.32 -20.51 13.62
C TRP A 467 5.06 -20.19 14.43
N ALA A 468 4.01 -19.70 13.77
CA ALA A 468 2.74 -19.41 14.42
C ALA A 468 2.09 -20.66 15.03
N PHE A 469 2.01 -21.75 14.26
CA PHE A 469 1.44 -23.01 14.75
C PHE A 469 2.35 -23.69 15.77
N ALA A 470 3.68 -23.61 15.61
CA ALA A 470 4.63 -24.12 16.60
C ALA A 470 4.49 -23.36 17.95
N ALA A 471 4.42 -22.02 17.90
CA ALA A 471 4.20 -21.19 19.08
C ALA A 471 2.85 -21.53 19.76
N CYS A 472 1.80 -21.70 18.96
CA CYS A 472 0.49 -22.10 19.45
C CYS A 472 0.54 -23.46 20.16
N ALA A 473 1.17 -24.46 19.54
CA ALA A 473 1.33 -25.79 20.13
C ALA A 473 2.14 -25.74 21.43
N LEU A 474 3.27 -25.03 21.44
CA LEU A 474 4.10 -24.87 22.65
C LEU A 474 3.34 -24.16 23.77
N ARG A 475 2.61 -23.10 23.46
CA ARG A 475 1.79 -22.37 24.44
C ARG A 475 0.68 -23.25 25.01
N ILE A 476 -0.05 -23.97 24.17
CA ILE A 476 -1.10 -24.90 24.63
C ILE A 476 -0.49 -26.02 25.48
N GLY A 477 0.63 -26.61 25.06
CA GLY A 477 1.36 -27.61 25.81
C GLY A 477 1.81 -27.09 27.19
N PHE A 478 2.38 -25.88 27.23
CA PHE A 478 2.77 -25.23 28.48
C PHE A 478 1.56 -25.03 29.43
N LEU A 479 0.43 -24.55 28.90
CA LEU A 479 -0.80 -24.34 29.69
C LEU A 479 -1.36 -25.68 30.20
N TRP A 480 -1.27 -26.73 29.39
CA TRP A 480 -1.68 -28.07 29.80
C TRP A 480 -0.80 -28.61 30.96
N VAL A 481 0.53 -28.53 30.84
CA VAL A 481 1.47 -28.93 31.91
C VAL A 481 1.20 -28.11 33.18
N LYS A 482 1.05 -26.77 33.03
CA LYS A 482 0.75 -25.87 34.16
C LYS A 482 -0.55 -26.25 34.87
N ALA A 483 -1.61 -26.53 34.11
CA ALA A 483 -2.91 -26.93 34.66
C ALA A 483 -2.77 -28.24 35.44
N ARG A 484 -2.02 -29.24 34.89
CA ARG A 484 -1.80 -30.52 35.52
C ARG A 484 -0.98 -30.42 36.83
N VAL A 485 0.08 -29.60 36.83
CA VAL A 485 0.90 -29.35 38.03
C VAL A 485 0.11 -28.63 39.12
N GLN A 486 -0.80 -27.71 38.74
CA GLN A 486 -1.63 -26.94 39.66
C GLN A 486 -2.92 -27.69 40.08
N GLY A 487 -3.18 -28.90 39.59
CA GLY A 487 -4.41 -29.62 39.83
C GLY A 487 -5.68 -28.93 39.32
N ARG A 488 -5.54 -28.05 38.32
CA ARG A 488 -6.65 -27.30 37.74
C ARG A 488 -7.14 -27.96 36.46
N ARG A 489 -8.42 -27.75 36.13
CA ARG A 489 -8.96 -28.16 34.83
C ARG A 489 -8.24 -27.40 33.70
N PHE A 490 -7.91 -28.09 32.62
CA PHE A 490 -7.39 -27.50 31.39
C PHE A 490 -8.55 -26.88 30.61
N ASP A 491 -8.54 -25.55 30.47
CA ASP A 491 -9.60 -24.74 29.87
C ASP A 491 -9.11 -23.99 28.61
N ALA A 492 -7.85 -24.12 28.22
CA ALA A 492 -7.26 -23.33 27.14
C ALA A 492 -7.89 -23.59 25.75
N LEU A 493 -8.57 -24.74 25.58
CA LEU A 493 -9.31 -25.11 24.37
C LEU A 493 -10.83 -25.02 24.57
N ASP A 494 -11.33 -24.47 25.69
CA ASP A 494 -12.75 -24.24 25.86
C ASP A 494 -13.18 -23.07 25.00
N ARG A 495 -14.28 -23.22 24.26
CA ARG A 495 -14.81 -22.12 23.41
C ARG A 495 -15.21 -20.94 24.30
N PRO A 496 -14.78 -19.71 23.94
CA PRO A 496 -15.27 -18.53 24.64
C PRO A 496 -16.80 -18.44 24.50
N ILE A 497 -17.48 -18.09 25.58
CA ILE A 497 -18.93 -17.85 25.56
C ILE A 497 -19.20 -16.69 24.59
N PRO A 498 -20.13 -16.85 23.62
CA PRO A 498 -20.47 -15.78 22.70
C PRO A 498 -20.91 -14.54 23.47
N ARG A 499 -20.44 -13.37 23.08
CA ARG A 499 -20.95 -12.11 23.65
C ARG A 499 -22.38 -11.93 23.18
N ASP A 500 -23.21 -11.28 23.99
CA ASP A 500 -24.61 -10.95 23.61
C ASP A 500 -24.68 -10.10 22.32
N ILE A 501 -23.61 -9.42 21.96
CA ILE A 501 -23.45 -8.66 20.70
C ILE A 501 -23.47 -9.57 19.44
N ASP A 502 -23.15 -10.86 19.58
CA ASP A 502 -23.12 -11.82 18.45
C ASP A 502 -24.50 -12.44 18.15
N ARG A 503 -25.57 -12.06 18.87
CA ARG A 503 -26.92 -12.54 18.61
C ARG A 503 -27.54 -11.77 17.43
N PRO A 504 -28.02 -12.44 16.37
CA PRO A 504 -28.83 -11.79 15.34
C PRO A 504 -30.06 -11.18 15.99
N GLY A 505 -30.22 -9.86 15.94
CA GLY A 505 -31.35 -9.12 16.52
C GLY A 505 -31.01 -8.20 17.71
N ALA A 506 -29.79 -8.18 18.23
CA ALA A 506 -29.42 -7.32 19.36
C ALA A 506 -29.35 -5.80 19.01
N PHE A 507 -29.60 -5.45 17.74
CA PHE A 507 -29.52 -4.07 17.25
C PHE A 507 -30.86 -3.48 16.80
N ASP A 508 -31.99 -4.21 16.94
CA ASP A 508 -33.27 -3.76 16.37
C ASP A 508 -34.18 -2.98 17.35
N ASP A 509 -33.87 -2.92 18.64
CA ASP A 509 -34.68 -2.16 19.57
C ASP A 509 -33.78 -1.46 20.62
N HIS A 510 -33.55 -0.18 20.48
CA HIS A 510 -33.61 0.91 21.47
C HIS A 510 -32.68 2.09 21.11
N ASP A 511 -33.25 3.26 21.24
CA ASP A 511 -32.72 4.61 21.14
C ASP A 511 -31.21 4.81 21.37
N GLY A 512 -30.57 5.43 20.35
CA GLY A 512 -29.14 5.54 20.15
C GLY A 512 -28.32 6.38 21.15
N GLU A 513 -28.80 6.74 22.32
CA GLU A 513 -28.05 7.60 23.25
C GLU A 513 -27.50 6.90 24.51
N THR A 514 -28.02 5.77 24.89
CA THR A 514 -27.63 5.12 26.17
C THR A 514 -26.63 3.97 26.04
N VAL A 515 -26.32 3.50 24.81
CA VAL A 515 -25.42 2.34 24.60
C VAL A 515 -23.94 2.75 24.53
N LEU A 516 -23.65 4.03 24.27
CA LEU A 516 -22.27 4.50 24.08
C LEU A 516 -21.42 4.61 25.35
N GLU A 517 -22.04 4.82 26.51
CA GLU A 517 -21.27 4.93 27.77
C GLU A 517 -21.00 3.59 28.47
N HIS A 518 -21.80 2.55 28.25
CA HIS A 518 -21.62 1.26 28.91
C HIS A 518 -20.75 0.26 28.13
N SER A 519 -20.57 0.42 26.80
CA SER A 519 -19.76 -0.48 25.98
C SER A 519 -18.24 -0.25 26.09
N VAL A 520 -17.82 0.90 26.63
CA VAL A 520 -16.40 1.27 26.76
C VAL A 520 -15.71 0.54 27.92
N GLU A 521 -16.44 0.11 28.94
CA GLU A 521 -15.84 -0.52 30.14
C GLU A 521 -15.85 -2.05 30.17
N THR A 522 -16.68 -2.74 29.38
CA THR A 522 -16.81 -4.22 29.45
C THR A 522 -16.25 -4.99 28.27
N GLY A 523 -15.56 -4.33 27.34
CA GLY A 523 -14.87 -5.01 26.23
C GLY A 523 -13.81 -5.98 26.75
N SER A 524 -14.06 -7.30 26.68
CA SER A 524 -13.02 -8.28 27.04
C SER A 524 -11.79 -8.00 26.18
N LYS A 525 -10.73 -7.54 26.82
CA LYS A 525 -9.41 -7.34 26.19
C LYS A 525 -9.01 -8.64 25.52
N GLY A 526 -8.73 -8.62 24.21
CA GLY A 526 -8.15 -9.75 23.51
C GLY A 526 -6.95 -10.26 24.30
N ARG A 527 -6.85 -11.58 24.47
CA ARG A 527 -5.79 -12.17 25.28
C ARG A 527 -4.55 -12.33 24.41
N PHE A 528 -3.45 -11.75 24.83
CA PHE A 528 -2.15 -11.94 24.17
C PHE A 528 -1.60 -13.36 24.44
N PHE A 529 -1.74 -13.87 25.68
CA PHE A 529 -1.21 -15.16 26.11
C PHE A 529 -2.31 -16.14 26.53
#